data_e1455e6bbb825ff192776bc91b64fa82
#
_entry.id   e1455e6bbb825ff192776bc91b64fa82
#
_cell.length_a   1.000
_cell.length_b   1.000
_cell.length_c   1.000
_cell.angle_alpha   90.00
_cell.angle_beta   90.00
_cell.angle_gamma   90.00
#
_symmetry.space_group_name_H-M   'P 1'
#
loop_
_entity.id
_entity.type
_entity.pdbx_description
1 polymer ?
#
loop_
_entity_poly.entity_id
_entity_poly.type
_entity_poly.pdbx_seq_one_letter_code
_entity_poly.pdbx_strand_id
1 'polypeptide(L)'
;MGIKESECLIMKKLFLILFSFVLINNANAASLSKTDMEKAWDCSGIYMANYFLPSGETFEYSMKEKSMASVKVWKAYALEIGIKEKDWDDGTNKAVDKHYGSKYNKELTDNCHAFLEETIPNGKDRVEKVVQTLY
;
A
#
# COMPACT_ATOMS: atom_id res chain seq x y z
N MET A 1 54.23 20.25 6.73
CA MET A 1 53.06 20.73 5.98
C MET A 1 52.33 19.67 5.18
N GLY A 2 52.91 18.49 4.85
CA GLY A 2 52.24 17.40 4.12
C GLY A 2 51.20 16.60 4.88
N ILE A 3 51.16 16.67 6.22
CA ILE A 3 50.25 15.91 7.08
C ILE A 3 48.82 16.50 7.07
N LYS A 4 48.67 17.81 6.95
CA LYS A 4 47.36 18.48 6.91
C LYS A 4 46.59 18.26 5.60
N GLU A 5 47.28 18.11 4.48
CA GLU A 5 46.63 17.84 3.19
C GLU A 5 46.13 16.41 3.09
N SER A 6 46.86 15.43 3.67
CA SER A 6 46.41 14.02 3.69
C SER A 6 45.22 13.81 4.61
N GLU A 7 45.12 14.51 5.75
CA GLU A 7 43.95 14.45 6.63
C GLU A 7 42.71 15.07 5.99
N CYS A 8 42.81 16.18 5.28
CA CYS A 8 41.72 16.78 4.51
C CYS A 8 41.22 15.85 3.38
N LEU A 9 42.12 15.14 2.71
CA LEU A 9 41.77 14.21 1.64
C LEU A 9 41.03 12.97 2.18
N ILE A 10 41.42 12.45 3.33
CA ILE A 10 40.79 11.32 4.01
C ILE A 10 39.41 11.72 4.49
N MET A 11 39.22 12.89 5.09
CA MET A 11 37.90 13.39 5.51
C MET A 11 36.98 13.64 4.32
N LYS A 12 37.46 14.16 3.21
CA LYS A 12 36.67 14.34 1.98
C LYS A 12 36.23 13.01 1.38
N LYS A 13 37.09 12.00 1.40
CA LYS A 13 36.74 10.63 0.96
C LYS A 13 35.76 9.95 1.91
N LEU A 14 35.89 10.14 3.20
CA LEU A 14 34.94 9.60 4.20
C LEU A 14 33.56 10.26 4.05
N PHE A 15 33.51 11.57 3.79
CA PHE A 15 32.28 12.31 3.58
C PHE A 15 31.55 11.86 2.30
N LEU A 16 32.30 11.61 1.22
CA LEU A 16 31.73 11.06 -0.02
C LEU A 16 31.18 9.64 0.15
N ILE A 17 31.83 8.80 0.95
CA ILE A 17 31.36 7.45 1.23
C ILE A 17 30.10 7.48 2.08
N LEU A 18 30.01 8.34 3.09
CA LEU A 18 28.81 8.55 3.90
C LEU A 18 27.62 9.08 3.09
N PHE A 19 27.89 10.00 2.16
CA PHE A 19 26.86 10.55 1.27
C PHE A 19 26.36 9.52 0.26
N SER A 20 27.25 8.67 -0.26
CA SER A 20 26.89 7.56 -1.13
C SER A 20 26.03 6.50 -0.41
N PHE A 21 26.28 6.28 0.89
CA PHE A 21 25.50 5.33 1.69
C PHE A 21 24.05 5.82 1.94
N VAL A 22 23.88 7.13 2.13
CA VAL A 22 22.55 7.75 2.27
C VAL A 22 21.77 7.66 0.94
N LEU A 23 22.43 7.83 -0.20
CA LEU A 23 21.80 7.68 -1.51
C LEU A 23 21.37 6.23 -1.82
N ILE A 24 22.15 5.24 -1.37
CA ILE A 24 21.82 3.80 -1.52
C ILE A 24 20.58 3.44 -0.68
N ASN A 25 20.45 4.00 0.52
CA ASN A 25 19.26 3.78 1.34
C ASN A 25 18.00 4.40 0.73
N ASN A 26 18.10 5.51 0.01
CA ASN A 26 16.99 6.12 -0.73
C ASN A 26 16.63 5.34 -2.01
N ALA A 27 17.57 4.59 -2.60
CA ALA A 27 17.33 3.77 -3.79
C ALA A 27 16.50 2.50 -3.48
N ASN A 28 16.37 2.10 -2.20
CA ASN A 28 15.54 0.98 -1.74
C ASN A 28 14.17 1.43 -1.22
N ALA A 29 13.69 2.62 -1.61
CA ALA A 29 12.33 3.06 -1.29
C ALA A 29 11.32 2.05 -1.85
N ALA A 30 10.32 1.68 -1.05
CA ALA A 30 9.27 0.77 -1.46
C ALA A 30 8.56 1.29 -2.71
N SER A 31 8.34 0.40 -3.67
CA SER A 31 7.62 0.70 -4.91
C SER A 31 6.75 -0.50 -5.28
N LEU A 32 5.66 -0.24 -5.97
CA LEU A 32 4.83 -1.28 -6.56
C LEU A 32 5.22 -1.46 -8.04
N SER A 33 5.38 -2.71 -8.49
CA SER A 33 5.44 -3.00 -9.91
C SER A 33 4.11 -2.63 -10.58
N LYS A 34 4.11 -2.49 -11.90
CA LYS A 34 2.87 -2.25 -12.65
C LYS A 34 1.82 -3.33 -12.39
N THR A 35 2.24 -4.59 -12.38
CA THR A 35 1.36 -5.76 -12.12
C THR A 35 0.78 -5.70 -10.70
N ASP A 36 1.59 -5.38 -9.70
CA ASP A 36 1.14 -5.27 -8.31
C ASP A 36 0.21 -4.06 -8.11
N MET A 37 0.47 -2.97 -8.81
CA MET A 37 -0.42 -1.81 -8.84
C MET A 37 -1.81 -2.17 -9.38
N GLU A 38 -1.86 -2.84 -10.52
CA GLU A 38 -3.11 -3.30 -11.14
C GLU A 38 -3.87 -4.25 -10.22
N LYS A 39 -3.15 -5.16 -9.55
CA LYS A 39 -3.74 -6.08 -8.58
C LYS A 39 -4.25 -5.35 -7.33
N ALA A 40 -3.54 -4.35 -6.84
CA ALA A 40 -3.98 -3.53 -5.72
C ALA A 40 -5.26 -2.74 -6.04
N TRP A 41 -5.36 -2.18 -7.25
CA TRP A 41 -6.59 -1.54 -7.72
C TRP A 41 -7.75 -2.53 -7.83
N ASP A 42 -7.52 -3.70 -8.42
CA ASP A 42 -8.54 -4.75 -8.56
C ASP A 42 -9.07 -5.21 -7.18
N CYS A 43 -8.16 -5.46 -6.23
CA CYS A 43 -8.53 -5.78 -4.86
C CYS A 43 -9.31 -4.65 -4.17
N SER A 44 -8.93 -3.40 -4.37
CA SER A 44 -9.67 -2.25 -3.83
C SER A 44 -11.09 -2.19 -4.41
N GLY A 45 -11.26 -2.49 -5.69
CA GLY A 45 -12.57 -2.61 -6.34
C GLY A 45 -13.42 -3.73 -5.75
N ILE A 46 -12.83 -4.90 -5.49
CA ILE A 46 -13.50 -6.03 -4.84
C ILE A 46 -13.95 -5.65 -3.43
N TYR A 47 -13.09 -5.01 -2.64
CA TYR A 47 -13.43 -4.55 -1.29
C TYR A 47 -14.58 -3.54 -1.29
N MET A 48 -14.58 -2.59 -2.22
CA MET A 48 -15.67 -1.61 -2.34
C MET A 48 -16.98 -2.29 -2.75
N ALA A 49 -16.94 -3.25 -3.67
CA ALA A 49 -18.11 -4.04 -4.04
C ALA A 49 -18.68 -4.82 -2.83
N ASN A 50 -17.82 -5.39 -2.01
CA ASN A 50 -18.21 -6.06 -0.77
C ASN A 50 -18.88 -5.09 0.21
N TYR A 51 -18.33 -3.90 0.37
CA TYR A 51 -18.89 -2.88 1.26
C TYR A 51 -20.29 -2.42 0.84
N PHE A 52 -20.56 -2.32 -0.46
CA PHE A 52 -21.83 -1.88 -1.01
C PHE A 52 -22.86 -3.01 -1.21
N LEU A 53 -22.57 -4.23 -0.76
CA LEU A 53 -23.56 -5.32 -0.83
C LEU A 53 -24.83 -4.97 -0.05
N PRO A 54 -26.03 -5.30 -0.58
CA PRO A 54 -27.28 -5.05 0.12
C PRO A 54 -27.32 -5.72 1.51
N SER A 55 -27.88 -5.01 2.49
CA SER A 55 -28.19 -5.59 3.80
C SER A 55 -29.25 -6.68 3.64
N GLY A 56 -28.97 -7.91 4.03
CA GLY A 56 -29.87 -9.07 3.89
C GLY A 56 -29.22 -10.28 3.24
N GLU A 57 -28.10 -10.11 2.56
CA GLU A 57 -27.22 -11.23 2.30
C GLU A 57 -26.49 -11.57 3.61
N THR A 58 -26.32 -12.86 3.88
CA THR A 58 -25.74 -13.38 5.12
C THR A 58 -24.23 -13.08 5.21
N PHE A 59 -23.87 -11.80 5.36
CA PHE A 59 -22.50 -11.38 5.58
C PHE A 59 -22.31 -10.97 7.03
N GLU A 60 -21.23 -11.42 7.61
CA GLU A 60 -20.78 -10.87 8.86
C GLU A 60 -20.49 -9.37 8.68
N TYR A 61 -21.02 -8.55 9.58
CA TYR A 61 -20.80 -7.11 9.58
C TYR A 61 -19.30 -6.77 9.55
N SER A 62 -18.48 -7.57 10.24
CA SER A 62 -17.02 -7.49 10.24
C SER A 62 -16.39 -7.56 8.85
N MET A 63 -16.99 -8.25 7.88
CA MET A 63 -16.47 -8.33 6.52
C MET A 63 -16.53 -6.97 5.80
N LYS A 64 -17.65 -6.25 5.95
CA LYS A 64 -17.81 -4.92 5.34
C LYS A 64 -16.83 -3.91 5.92
N GLU A 65 -16.65 -3.93 7.23
CA GLU A 65 -15.70 -3.05 7.92
C GLU A 65 -14.26 -3.33 7.51
N LYS A 66 -13.89 -4.60 7.48
CA LYS A 66 -12.56 -5.02 7.05
C LYS A 66 -12.31 -4.64 5.58
N SER A 67 -13.31 -4.76 4.71
CA SER A 67 -13.21 -4.34 3.31
C SER A 67 -12.97 -2.84 3.18
N MET A 68 -13.73 -2.01 3.87
CA MET A 68 -13.53 -0.55 3.85
C MET A 68 -12.18 -0.16 4.44
N ALA A 69 -11.78 -0.76 5.56
CA ALA A 69 -10.48 -0.53 6.17
C ALA A 69 -9.33 -0.90 5.21
N SER A 70 -9.47 -2.00 4.49
CA SER A 70 -8.47 -2.45 3.51
C SER A 70 -8.30 -1.46 2.34
N VAL A 71 -9.39 -0.89 1.83
CA VAL A 71 -9.34 0.19 0.83
C VAL A 71 -8.58 1.40 1.34
N LYS A 72 -8.87 1.82 2.57
CA LYS A 72 -8.18 2.97 3.19
C LYS A 72 -6.70 2.71 3.41
N VAL A 73 -6.34 1.51 3.83
CA VAL A 73 -4.93 1.12 4.03
C VAL A 73 -4.18 1.09 2.70
N TRP A 74 -4.77 0.55 1.63
CA TRP A 74 -4.17 0.60 0.30
C TRP A 74 -3.92 2.01 -0.19
N LYS A 75 -4.90 2.90 -0.07
CA LYS A 75 -4.74 4.30 -0.47
C LYS A 75 -3.63 4.98 0.32
N ALA A 76 -3.63 4.83 1.64
CA ALA A 76 -2.61 5.42 2.49
C ALA A 76 -1.20 4.92 2.10
N TYR A 77 -1.03 3.63 1.90
CA TYR A 77 0.24 3.05 1.48
C TYR A 77 0.68 3.55 0.10
N ALA A 78 -0.25 3.61 -0.87
CA ALA A 78 0.04 4.13 -2.20
C ALA A 78 0.59 5.56 -2.15
N LEU A 79 0.00 6.43 -1.34
CA LEU A 79 0.47 7.80 -1.15
C LEU A 79 1.83 7.84 -0.44
N GLU A 80 2.07 6.98 0.56
CA GLU A 80 3.36 6.87 1.26
C GLU A 80 4.51 6.54 0.30
N ILE A 81 4.28 5.66 -0.67
CA ILE A 81 5.31 5.26 -1.66
C ILE A 81 5.38 6.18 -2.88
N GLY A 82 4.67 7.30 -2.87
CA GLY A 82 4.79 8.37 -3.86
C GLY A 82 3.86 8.26 -5.07
N ILE A 83 2.85 7.40 -5.04
CA ILE A 83 1.82 7.36 -6.07
C ILE A 83 0.94 8.61 -5.92
N LYS A 84 0.68 9.31 -7.01
CA LYS A 84 -0.21 10.48 -7.01
C LYS A 84 -1.63 10.06 -6.67
N GLU A 85 -2.30 10.82 -5.81
CA GLU A 85 -3.67 10.54 -5.38
C GLU A 85 -4.63 10.38 -6.56
N LYS A 86 -4.53 11.27 -7.56
CA LYS A 86 -5.36 11.18 -8.77
C LYS A 86 -5.17 9.86 -9.51
N ASP A 87 -3.94 9.41 -9.69
CA ASP A 87 -3.65 8.16 -10.39
C ASP A 87 -4.17 6.95 -9.60
N TRP A 88 -4.02 6.97 -8.29
CA TRP A 88 -4.58 5.93 -7.43
C TRP A 88 -6.11 5.89 -7.50
N ASP A 89 -6.76 7.04 -7.37
CA ASP A 89 -8.22 7.14 -7.39
C ASP A 89 -8.79 6.75 -8.76
N ASP A 90 -8.16 7.15 -9.87
CA ASP A 90 -8.59 6.77 -11.22
C ASP A 90 -8.54 5.24 -11.41
N GLY A 91 -7.47 4.58 -10.98
CA GLY A 91 -7.34 3.12 -11.04
C GLY A 91 -8.33 2.40 -10.15
N THR A 92 -8.53 2.89 -8.94
CA THR A 92 -9.52 2.36 -7.99
C THR A 92 -10.95 2.50 -8.54
N ASN A 93 -11.31 3.65 -9.08
CA ASN A 93 -12.64 3.89 -9.63
C ASN A 93 -12.96 2.95 -10.80
N LYS A 94 -12.00 2.70 -11.69
CA LYS A 94 -12.17 1.70 -12.76
C LYS A 94 -12.43 0.30 -12.21
N ALA A 95 -11.71 -0.09 -11.17
CA ALA A 95 -11.89 -1.39 -10.54
C ALA A 95 -13.23 -1.48 -9.81
N VAL A 96 -13.68 -0.39 -9.16
CA VAL A 96 -15.02 -0.31 -8.54
C VAL A 96 -16.09 -0.50 -9.60
N ASP A 97 -16.01 0.21 -10.73
CA ASP A 97 -16.98 0.06 -11.82
C ASP A 97 -17.04 -1.38 -12.36
N LYS A 98 -15.89 -2.05 -12.43
CA LYS A 98 -15.79 -3.45 -12.87
C LYS A 98 -16.49 -4.42 -11.90
N HIS A 99 -16.33 -4.22 -10.60
CA HIS A 99 -16.78 -5.16 -9.57
C HIS A 99 -18.10 -4.80 -8.91
N TYR A 100 -18.58 -3.57 -9.05
CA TYR A 100 -19.82 -3.11 -8.41
C TYR A 100 -21.01 -4.02 -8.77
N GLY A 101 -21.75 -4.42 -7.75
CA GLY A 101 -22.91 -5.31 -7.93
C GLY A 101 -22.55 -6.79 -8.06
N SER A 102 -21.29 -7.17 -8.06
CA SER A 102 -20.87 -8.56 -8.06
C SER A 102 -21.19 -9.23 -6.72
N LYS A 103 -21.55 -10.52 -6.78
CA LYS A 103 -21.76 -11.31 -5.56
C LYS A 103 -20.46 -11.44 -4.77
N TYR A 104 -20.59 -11.54 -3.45
CA TYR A 104 -19.46 -11.83 -2.58
C TYR A 104 -18.78 -13.15 -2.98
N ASN A 105 -17.49 -13.08 -3.15
CA ASN A 105 -16.63 -14.23 -3.42
C ASN A 105 -15.57 -14.29 -2.32
N LYS A 106 -15.71 -15.27 -1.43
CA LYS A 106 -14.81 -15.43 -0.30
C LYS A 106 -13.38 -15.71 -0.72
N GLU A 107 -13.17 -16.56 -1.72
CA GLU A 107 -11.83 -16.91 -2.20
C GLU A 107 -11.10 -15.70 -2.78
N LEU A 108 -11.75 -14.91 -3.63
CA LEU A 108 -11.18 -13.68 -4.17
C LEU A 108 -10.86 -12.67 -3.06
N THR A 109 -11.75 -12.53 -2.10
CA THR A 109 -11.55 -11.61 -0.97
C THR A 109 -10.39 -12.06 -0.09
N ASP A 110 -10.29 -13.34 0.23
CA ASP A 110 -9.18 -13.89 1.01
C ASP A 110 -7.84 -13.75 0.26
N ASN A 111 -7.81 -13.94 -1.05
CA ASN A 111 -6.62 -13.70 -1.87
C ASN A 111 -6.20 -12.23 -1.85
N CYS A 112 -7.15 -11.30 -1.86
CA CYS A 112 -6.86 -9.87 -1.71
C CYS A 112 -6.30 -9.53 -0.34
N HIS A 113 -6.80 -10.15 0.73
CA HIS A 113 -6.23 -9.98 2.07
C HIS A 113 -4.80 -10.50 2.15
N ALA A 114 -4.52 -11.68 1.60
CA ALA A 114 -3.17 -12.24 1.55
C ALA A 114 -2.22 -11.32 0.78
N PHE A 115 -2.65 -10.80 -0.35
CA PHE A 115 -1.85 -9.87 -1.15
C PHE A 115 -1.56 -8.55 -0.42
N LEU A 116 -2.54 -7.98 0.27
CA LEU A 116 -2.35 -6.79 1.10
C LEU A 116 -1.32 -7.05 2.22
N GLU A 117 -1.46 -8.16 2.93
CA GLU A 117 -0.58 -8.51 4.05
C GLU A 117 0.86 -8.79 3.60
N GLU A 118 1.05 -9.38 2.42
CA GLU A 118 2.37 -9.63 1.83
C GLU A 118 3.04 -8.35 1.30
N THR A 119 2.25 -7.42 0.77
CA THR A 119 2.75 -6.24 0.06
C THR A 119 2.96 -5.05 0.98
N ILE A 120 2.04 -4.80 1.90
CA ILE A 120 2.10 -3.64 2.80
C ILE A 120 2.77 -4.03 4.11
N PRO A 121 3.88 -3.36 4.51
CA PRO A 121 4.51 -3.59 5.80
C PRO A 121 3.50 -3.41 6.95
N ASN A 122 3.39 -4.41 7.82
CA ASN A 122 2.40 -4.46 8.91
C ASN A 122 0.94 -4.31 8.43
N GLY A 123 0.64 -4.78 7.22
CA GLY A 123 -0.66 -4.56 6.57
C GLY A 123 -1.84 -5.04 7.40
N LYS A 124 -1.75 -6.22 7.99
CA LYS A 124 -2.80 -6.76 8.89
C LYS A 124 -3.08 -5.84 10.08
N ASP A 125 -2.04 -5.42 10.78
CA ASP A 125 -2.17 -4.52 11.95
C ASP A 125 -2.72 -3.15 11.55
N ARG A 126 -2.33 -2.66 10.39
CA ARG A 126 -2.85 -1.39 9.83
C ARG A 126 -4.34 -1.47 9.55
N VAL A 127 -4.80 -2.58 8.96
CA VAL A 127 -6.24 -2.81 8.72
C VAL A 127 -7.01 -2.87 10.05
N GLU A 128 -6.52 -3.62 11.02
CA GLU A 128 -7.16 -3.74 12.34
C GLU A 128 -7.27 -2.39 13.04
N LYS A 129 -6.24 -1.54 12.98
CA LYS A 129 -6.27 -0.17 13.54
C LYS A 129 -7.32 0.70 12.86
N VAL A 130 -7.45 0.63 11.54
CA VAL A 130 -8.47 1.39 10.81
C VAL A 130 -9.87 0.90 11.17
N VAL A 131 -10.10 -0.40 11.28
CA VAL A 131 -11.38 -0.95 11.75
C VAL A 131 -11.78 -0.35 13.10
N GLN A 132 -10.86 -0.26 14.05
CA GLN A 132 -11.11 0.36 15.37
C GLN A 132 -11.52 1.83 15.30
N THR A 133 -11.17 2.55 14.24
CA THR A 133 -11.50 3.98 14.07
C THR A 133 -12.83 4.22 13.36
N LEU A 134 -13.49 3.17 12.88
CA LEU A 134 -14.78 3.28 12.17
C LEU A 134 -15.98 3.44 13.13
N TYR A 135 -15.76 3.42 14.44
CA TYR A 135 -16.77 3.53 15.52
C TYR A 135 -16.54 4.72 16.41
#